data_b34658b2ab84489f88d1db2c673eb81d
#
_entry.id   b34658b2ab84489f88d1db2c673eb81d
#
_cell.length_a   1.000
_cell.length_b   1.000
_cell.length_c   1.000
_cell.angle_alpha   90.00
_cell.angle_beta   90.00
_cell.angle_gamma   90.00
#
_symmetry.space_group_name_H-M   'P 1'
#
loop_
_entity.id
_entity.type
_entity.pdbx_description
1 polymer ?
#
loop_
_entity_poly.entity_id
_entity_poly.type
_entity_poly.pdbx_seq_one_letter_code
_entity_poly.pdbx_strand_id
1 'polypeptide(L)'
;MKNSKKTVGIILTYLYCRSDFDFAPKYIFAAVKTALDTYQDKKEALLEDHWVYDENGRKYVYHDGVLIKNTWREIDGVRYCFDENGYVKSGWITDKGSTYYLTANGTPASGWVKDDGKWYYLNSDGTPKTGWLSDNGKWYCLNDQGIMATGWVEADGTSYYMNDDGSMASNCWIQQDGNWYYLNTSGAISTGWRSINDKWYYFREDGVMMIGWITDNGKTYCLDGDGYMITNSWEEKDGKTYYLGEDGTIMTGKITVNNQTYFLNSDGTLVTSDWYKYDNSWYYLDENGLPKTGWLQLDSKWYYLKEDGIMATGELIIDNKKYTFDENGVWDGKSTAVKTTGSGPMVALTFDDGPGQYTERILNTLAANGAKATFFMLGTNIPNYPDAVKKMESLGCELANHTFDHKDLATLDTTAIQNEVSSTNDKLNALVGHGASLVRPPYGSYNSTVKSVIGFPMILWSIDTLDWKTKNAQSTYEAAMTAQDGDVILMHDIHGPTADAVDMIVPALKAKGFQMVTVSELAAAKGINLENGGAYGALR
;
A
#
# COMPACT_ATOMS: atom_id res chain seq x y z
N MET A 1 33.83 54.33 -69.93
CA MET A 1 33.57 53.38 -71.06
C MET A 1 33.78 53.95 -72.47
N LYS A 2 33.61 55.23 -72.75
CA LYS A 2 33.88 55.84 -74.12
C LYS A 2 35.33 55.89 -74.55
N ASN A 3 36.31 55.89 -73.63
CA ASN A 3 37.73 56.02 -73.98
C ASN A 3 38.44 54.67 -74.33
N SER A 4 37.96 53.52 -73.88
CA SER A 4 38.63 52.24 -74.16
C SER A 4 38.38 51.73 -75.56
N LYS A 5 37.18 51.98 -76.16
CA LYS A 5 36.90 51.64 -77.56
C LYS A 5 37.70 52.43 -78.55
N LYS A 6 38.05 53.69 -78.21
CA LYS A 6 38.94 54.52 -79.06
C LYS A 6 40.38 54.00 -79.03
N THR A 7 40.86 53.56 -77.89
CA THR A 7 42.28 53.11 -77.74
C THR A 7 42.51 51.74 -78.43
N VAL A 8 41.55 50.78 -78.35
CA VAL A 8 41.63 49.50 -79.07
C VAL A 8 41.50 49.71 -80.57
N GLY A 9 40.63 50.58 -81.03
CA GLY A 9 40.42 50.92 -82.44
C GLY A 9 41.72 51.62 -83.05
N ILE A 10 42.43 52.42 -82.29
CA ILE A 10 43.64 53.08 -82.70
C ILE A 10 44.81 52.11 -82.75
N ILE A 11 44.89 51.11 -81.85
CA ILE A 11 45.94 50.08 -81.91
C ILE A 11 45.75 49.12 -83.06
N LEU A 12 44.51 48.74 -83.40
CA LEU A 12 44.21 47.94 -84.58
C LEU A 12 44.48 48.68 -85.90
N THR A 13 44.22 49.97 -85.99
CA THR A 13 44.47 50.80 -87.17
C THR A 13 45.97 51.03 -87.33
N TYR A 14 46.76 51.13 -86.29
CA TYR A 14 48.24 51.30 -86.38
C TYR A 14 48.97 50.00 -86.79
N LEU A 15 48.42 48.86 -86.54
CA LEU A 15 49.01 47.56 -86.91
C LEU A 15 48.67 47.16 -88.35
N TYR A 16 47.68 47.77 -89.01
CA TYR A 16 47.27 47.50 -90.39
C TYR A 16 48.01 48.34 -91.45
N CYS A 17 48.78 49.39 -91.02
CA CYS A 17 49.44 50.29 -91.96
C CYS A 17 50.93 50.07 -92.09
N ARG A 18 51.56 49.02 -91.59
CA ARG A 18 52.95 48.65 -91.86
C ARG A 18 53.04 47.22 -92.33
N SER A 19 53.04 47.09 -93.63
CA SER A 19 53.25 45.82 -94.41
C SER A 19 54.76 45.55 -94.62
N ASP A 20 55.53 45.22 -93.57
CA ASP A 20 56.86 44.64 -93.79
C ASP A 20 57.35 43.90 -92.50
N PHE A 21 56.64 42.84 -92.04
CA PHE A 21 57.25 41.85 -91.18
C PHE A 21 56.47 40.52 -91.29
N ASP A 22 57.12 39.59 -91.94
CA ASP A 22 56.54 38.29 -92.34
C ASP A 22 56.52 37.20 -91.23
N PHE A 23 56.65 37.59 -89.96
CA PHE A 23 56.78 36.59 -88.89
C PHE A 23 55.96 36.81 -87.60
N ALA A 24 55.12 37.77 -87.49
CA ALA A 24 54.43 38.02 -86.21
C ALA A 24 52.86 38.05 -86.19
N PRO A 25 52.07 37.82 -87.25
CA PRO A 25 50.63 38.05 -87.19
C PRO A 25 49.86 37.03 -86.34
N LYS A 26 50.31 35.77 -86.31
CA LYS A 26 49.53 34.70 -85.62
C LYS A 26 49.55 34.79 -84.10
N TYR A 27 50.67 35.13 -83.50
CA TYR A 27 50.81 35.25 -82.03
C TYR A 27 50.20 36.55 -81.49
N ILE A 28 50.27 37.62 -82.23
CA ILE A 28 49.62 38.90 -81.85
C ILE A 28 48.07 38.74 -81.96
N PHE A 29 47.61 38.11 -83.04
CA PHE A 29 46.18 37.85 -83.22
C PHE A 29 45.62 36.87 -82.13
N ALA A 30 46.40 35.86 -81.77
CA ALA A 30 46.02 34.93 -80.71
C ALA A 30 46.03 35.67 -79.35
N ALA A 31 47.05 36.49 -79.05
CA ALA A 31 47.09 37.23 -77.80
C ALA A 31 46.02 38.33 -77.70
N VAL A 32 45.70 39.00 -78.80
CA VAL A 32 44.58 39.97 -78.85
C VAL A 32 43.27 39.30 -78.76
N LYS A 33 43.08 38.13 -79.39
CA LYS A 33 41.86 37.33 -79.29
C LYS A 33 41.70 36.83 -77.87
N THR A 34 42.74 36.26 -77.24
CA THR A 34 42.68 35.82 -75.84
C THR A 34 42.42 37.01 -74.89
N ALA A 35 42.97 38.16 -75.14
CA ALA A 35 42.71 39.39 -74.36
C ALA A 35 41.24 39.88 -74.57
N LEU A 36 40.70 39.76 -75.82
CA LEU A 36 39.35 40.15 -76.13
C LEU A 36 38.35 39.14 -75.54
N ASP A 37 38.67 37.87 -75.68
CA ASP A 37 37.85 36.80 -75.11
C ASP A 37 37.85 36.94 -73.57
N THR A 38 38.99 37.15 -72.92
CA THR A 38 39.08 37.43 -71.50
C THR A 38 38.35 38.73 -71.08
N TYR A 39 38.34 39.75 -71.97
CA TYR A 39 37.60 40.99 -71.74
C TYR A 39 36.10 40.81 -71.95
N GLN A 40 35.66 39.96 -72.94
CA GLN A 40 34.28 39.61 -73.14
C GLN A 40 33.76 38.71 -71.97
N ASP A 41 34.54 37.72 -71.57
CA ASP A 41 34.22 36.86 -70.43
C ASP A 41 34.08 37.67 -69.13
N LYS A 42 35.04 38.67 -68.94
CA LYS A 42 34.93 39.60 -67.79
C LYS A 42 33.72 40.55 -67.94
N LYS A 43 33.33 40.91 -69.18
CA LYS A 43 32.20 41.82 -69.43
C LYS A 43 30.90 41.06 -69.34
N GLU A 44 30.86 39.82 -69.75
CA GLU A 44 29.68 38.94 -69.54
C GLU A 44 29.52 38.60 -68.09
N ALA A 45 30.61 38.34 -67.35
CA ALA A 45 30.59 38.16 -65.89
C ALA A 45 30.16 39.41 -65.13
N LEU A 46 30.28 40.58 -65.72
CA LEU A 46 29.79 41.88 -65.18
C LEU A 46 28.34 42.19 -65.55
N LEU A 47 27.68 41.32 -66.32
CA LEU A 47 26.31 41.44 -66.76
C LEU A 47 25.33 40.51 -66.01
N GLU A 48 25.85 39.71 -65.05
CA GLU A 48 25.02 38.85 -64.20
C GLU A 48 25.07 39.31 -62.77
N ASP A 49 24.01 39.10 -62.03
CA ASP A 49 23.96 39.31 -60.60
C ASP A 49 24.90 38.31 -59.92
N HIS A 50 25.77 38.77 -59.02
CA HIS A 50 26.83 37.90 -58.44
C HIS A 50 27.24 38.28 -57.04
N TRP A 51 27.81 37.30 -56.31
CA TRP A 51 28.39 37.48 -55.03
C TRP A 51 29.84 38.06 -55.11
N VAL A 52 30.10 39.08 -54.33
CA VAL A 52 31.43 39.66 -54.14
C VAL A 52 31.90 39.43 -52.74
N TYR A 53 33.15 39.01 -52.58
CA TYR A 53 33.76 38.69 -51.29
C TYR A 53 34.96 39.63 -51.06
N ASP A 54 35.05 40.17 -49.85
CA ASP A 54 36.21 40.92 -49.38
C ASP A 54 36.54 40.56 -47.92
N GLU A 55 37.53 41.23 -47.30
CA GLU A 55 37.96 40.99 -45.90
C GLU A 55 36.83 41.24 -44.87
N ASN A 56 35.83 42.04 -45.19
CA ASN A 56 34.72 42.42 -44.32
C ASN A 56 33.47 41.51 -44.53
N GLY A 57 33.52 40.58 -45.50
CA GLY A 57 32.39 39.66 -45.75
C GLY A 57 31.97 39.57 -47.20
N ARG A 58 30.71 39.24 -47.45
CA ARG A 58 30.16 39.11 -48.80
C ARG A 58 28.99 40.05 -49.04
N LYS A 59 28.92 40.52 -50.29
CA LYS A 59 27.89 41.42 -50.82
C LYS A 59 27.27 40.79 -52.06
N TYR A 60 26.04 41.16 -52.38
CA TYR A 60 25.43 40.79 -53.67
C TYR A 60 25.27 42.02 -54.56
N VAL A 61 25.79 41.89 -55.75
CA VAL A 61 25.86 42.98 -56.73
C VAL A 61 24.96 42.62 -57.89
N TYR A 62 24.04 43.51 -58.26
CA TYR A 62 23.27 43.35 -59.48
C TYR A 62 24.11 43.66 -60.73
N HIS A 63 23.65 43.18 -61.85
CA HIS A 63 24.33 43.37 -63.14
C HIS A 63 24.55 44.84 -63.55
N ASP A 64 23.79 45.79 -62.96
CA ASP A 64 23.96 47.23 -63.11
C ASP A 64 24.98 47.85 -62.12
N GLY A 65 25.61 47.05 -61.28
CA GLY A 65 26.56 47.47 -60.27
C GLY A 65 25.96 47.95 -58.95
N VAL A 66 24.61 47.83 -58.79
CA VAL A 66 23.94 48.25 -57.59
C VAL A 66 24.09 47.18 -56.52
N LEU A 67 24.44 47.62 -55.30
CA LEU A 67 24.49 46.75 -54.11
C LEU A 67 23.11 46.62 -53.44
N ILE A 68 22.75 45.43 -53.03
CA ILE A 68 21.66 45.25 -52.10
C ILE A 68 22.08 45.77 -50.74
N LYS A 69 21.34 46.66 -50.12
CA LYS A 69 21.64 47.26 -48.82
C LYS A 69 20.41 47.38 -47.94
N ASN A 70 20.66 47.25 -46.64
CA ASN A 70 19.70 47.51 -45.57
C ASN A 70 18.30 46.88 -45.82
N THR A 71 18.31 45.61 -46.26
CA THR A 71 17.05 44.88 -46.59
C THR A 71 17.26 43.39 -46.61
N TRP A 72 16.14 42.67 -46.52
CA TRP A 72 16.08 41.28 -46.82
C TRP A 72 15.90 41.03 -48.30
N ARG A 73 16.59 40.05 -48.83
CA ARG A 73 16.46 39.64 -50.22
C ARG A 73 16.58 38.11 -50.35
N GLU A 74 15.73 37.55 -51.17
CA GLU A 74 15.86 36.16 -51.60
C GLU A 74 16.75 36.09 -52.86
N ILE A 75 17.75 35.23 -52.82
CA ILE A 75 18.71 34.99 -53.90
C ILE A 75 18.80 33.48 -54.07
N ASP A 76 18.49 32.94 -55.23
CA ASP A 76 18.48 31.50 -55.56
C ASP A 76 17.64 30.68 -54.54
N GLY A 77 16.48 31.21 -54.17
CA GLY A 77 15.58 30.57 -53.21
C GLY A 77 16.01 30.65 -51.73
N VAL A 78 17.11 31.33 -51.45
CA VAL A 78 17.68 31.52 -50.09
C VAL A 78 17.56 32.97 -49.64
N ARG A 79 17.05 33.19 -48.42
CA ARG A 79 16.82 34.52 -47.85
C ARG A 79 18.06 35.02 -47.11
N TYR A 80 18.51 36.27 -47.43
CA TYR A 80 19.64 36.94 -46.81
C TYR A 80 19.23 38.33 -46.29
N CYS A 81 19.88 38.79 -45.20
CA CYS A 81 19.72 40.14 -44.70
C CYS A 81 21.03 40.92 -44.92
N PHE A 82 20.93 42.11 -45.48
CA PHE A 82 22.06 42.99 -45.82
C PHE A 82 22.08 44.21 -44.91
N ASP A 83 23.30 44.64 -44.53
CA ASP A 83 23.50 45.86 -43.75
C ASP A 83 23.48 47.12 -44.65
N GLU A 84 23.70 48.30 -44.06
CA GLU A 84 23.76 49.57 -44.75
C GLU A 84 24.92 49.69 -45.75
N ASN A 85 25.98 48.89 -45.56
CA ASN A 85 27.16 48.84 -46.46
C ASN A 85 27.02 47.75 -47.53
N GLY A 86 25.90 46.95 -47.46
CA GLY A 86 25.59 45.88 -48.37
C GLY A 86 26.24 44.54 -48.01
N TYR A 87 26.82 44.38 -46.82
CA TYR A 87 27.32 43.10 -46.34
C TYR A 87 26.16 42.22 -45.79
N VAL A 88 26.28 40.95 -46.00
CA VAL A 88 25.38 39.97 -45.39
C VAL A 88 25.59 39.96 -43.87
N LYS A 89 24.52 40.10 -43.13
CA LYS A 89 24.52 40.02 -41.66
C LYS A 89 24.60 38.59 -41.19
N SER A 90 25.16 38.37 -39.99
CA SER A 90 25.21 37.10 -39.29
C SER A 90 24.95 37.31 -37.78
N GLY A 91 24.65 36.23 -37.03
CA GLY A 91 24.30 36.31 -35.63
C GLY A 91 22.92 36.94 -35.36
N TRP A 92 22.71 37.46 -34.15
CA TRP A 92 21.47 38.13 -33.78
C TRP A 92 21.25 39.46 -34.50
N ILE A 93 20.12 39.62 -35.10
CA ILE A 93 19.71 40.88 -35.74
C ILE A 93 18.28 41.23 -35.33
N THR A 94 17.98 42.52 -35.32
CA THR A 94 16.64 43.04 -35.17
C THR A 94 16.20 43.75 -36.47
N ASP A 95 15.04 43.39 -36.99
CA ASP A 95 14.44 44.06 -38.14
C ASP A 95 12.94 44.28 -37.87
N LYS A 96 12.47 45.52 -38.00
CA LYS A 96 11.08 45.91 -37.80
C LYS A 96 10.47 45.40 -36.48
N GLY A 97 11.27 45.35 -35.41
CA GLY A 97 10.83 44.92 -34.09
C GLY A 97 10.86 43.39 -33.86
N SER A 98 11.19 42.61 -34.86
CA SER A 98 11.37 41.15 -34.74
C SER A 98 12.86 40.81 -34.66
N THR A 99 13.21 39.82 -33.85
CA THR A 99 14.60 39.34 -33.67
C THR A 99 14.77 38.05 -34.47
N TYR A 100 15.91 37.93 -35.15
CA TYR A 100 16.30 36.79 -35.96
C TYR A 100 17.75 36.39 -35.65
N TYR A 101 18.04 35.10 -35.82
CA TYR A 101 19.43 34.60 -35.77
C TYR A 101 19.83 34.07 -37.13
N LEU A 102 20.92 34.62 -37.66
CA LEU A 102 21.47 34.24 -38.96
C LEU A 102 22.76 33.43 -38.78
N THR A 103 22.89 32.39 -39.57
CA THR A 103 24.13 31.59 -39.65
C THR A 103 25.32 32.45 -40.07
N ALA A 104 26.52 31.94 -39.92
CA ALA A 104 27.74 32.61 -40.42
C ALA A 104 27.66 32.90 -41.94
N ASN A 105 26.83 32.13 -42.66
CA ASN A 105 26.57 32.38 -44.09
C ASN A 105 25.44 33.39 -44.34
N GLY A 106 24.87 34.00 -43.27
CA GLY A 106 23.83 35.00 -43.36
C GLY A 106 22.45 34.52 -43.75
N THR A 107 22.21 33.21 -43.66
CA THR A 107 20.89 32.61 -43.86
C THR A 107 20.20 32.46 -42.52
N PRO A 108 18.86 32.54 -42.44
CA PRO A 108 18.15 32.21 -41.20
C PRO A 108 18.59 30.85 -40.67
N ALA A 109 18.97 30.79 -39.39
CA ALA A 109 19.22 29.52 -38.70
C ALA A 109 17.90 28.89 -38.31
N SER A 110 17.86 27.55 -38.17
CA SER A 110 16.68 26.81 -37.67
C SER A 110 17.12 25.69 -36.74
N GLY A 111 16.23 25.30 -35.84
CA GLY A 111 16.52 24.27 -34.84
C GLY A 111 17.36 24.82 -33.68
N TRP A 112 18.03 23.91 -32.95
CA TRP A 112 18.81 24.27 -31.77
C TRP A 112 20.12 25.01 -32.13
N VAL A 113 20.33 26.16 -31.47
CA VAL A 113 21.54 26.96 -31.59
C VAL A 113 22.02 27.35 -30.19
N LYS A 114 23.32 27.24 -29.96
CA LYS A 114 23.96 27.71 -28.74
C LYS A 114 24.73 29.00 -29.04
N ASP A 115 24.39 30.07 -28.33
CA ASP A 115 25.05 31.37 -28.45
C ASP A 115 25.28 31.96 -27.07
N ASP A 116 26.48 32.48 -26.81
CA ASP A 116 26.89 33.00 -25.50
C ASP A 116 26.54 32.10 -24.32
N GLY A 117 26.77 30.78 -24.48
CA GLY A 117 26.48 29.77 -23.45
C GLY A 117 25.01 29.38 -23.29
N LYS A 118 24.06 30.06 -23.93
CA LYS A 118 22.63 29.86 -23.87
C LYS A 118 22.12 29.07 -25.08
N TRP A 119 21.12 28.21 -24.86
CA TRP A 119 20.47 27.49 -25.92
C TRP A 119 19.17 28.19 -26.36
N TYR A 120 18.97 28.23 -27.67
CA TYR A 120 17.79 28.76 -28.35
C TYR A 120 17.25 27.72 -29.33
N TYR A 121 15.96 27.74 -29.58
CA TYR A 121 15.37 27.01 -30.69
C TYR A 121 14.80 27.99 -31.70
N LEU A 122 15.23 27.88 -32.95
CA LEU A 122 14.85 28.82 -34.01
C LEU A 122 13.86 28.21 -34.94
N ASN A 123 12.83 28.97 -35.26
CA ASN A 123 11.87 28.64 -36.32
C ASN A 123 12.58 28.67 -37.68
N SER A 124 11.94 28.12 -38.72
CA SER A 124 12.52 28.06 -40.08
C SER A 124 12.83 29.43 -40.70
N ASP A 125 12.25 30.50 -40.16
CA ASP A 125 12.51 31.88 -40.60
C ASP A 125 13.61 32.57 -39.81
N GLY A 126 14.25 31.88 -38.86
CA GLY A 126 15.32 32.42 -37.99
C GLY A 126 14.82 33.12 -36.73
N THR A 127 13.53 33.20 -36.49
CA THR A 127 12.98 33.79 -35.25
C THR A 127 13.09 32.81 -34.08
N PRO A 128 13.39 33.28 -32.85
CA PRO A 128 13.43 32.40 -31.70
C PRO A 128 12.05 31.91 -31.35
N LYS A 129 11.95 30.62 -31.06
CA LYS A 129 10.77 30.00 -30.45
C LYS A 129 10.68 30.44 -29.00
N THR A 130 9.46 30.70 -28.49
CA THR A 130 9.17 30.96 -27.08
C THR A 130 8.09 30.00 -26.58
N GLY A 131 7.99 29.84 -25.26
CA GLY A 131 7.03 28.92 -24.64
C GLY A 131 7.41 27.45 -24.83
N TRP A 132 6.39 26.60 -24.81
CA TRP A 132 6.60 25.15 -24.90
C TRP A 132 7.00 24.71 -26.31
N LEU A 133 7.99 23.82 -26.35
CA LEU A 133 8.49 23.16 -27.56
C LEU A 133 8.53 21.66 -27.35
N SER A 134 7.94 20.89 -28.27
CA SER A 134 8.15 19.45 -28.36
C SER A 134 9.13 19.18 -29.49
N ASP A 135 10.26 18.54 -29.15
CA ASP A 135 11.28 18.15 -30.12
C ASP A 135 11.80 16.75 -29.80
N ASN A 136 11.83 15.85 -30.81
CA ASN A 136 12.29 14.46 -30.68
C ASN A 136 11.67 13.70 -29.47
N GLY A 137 10.37 13.93 -29.18
CA GLY A 137 9.65 13.28 -28.09
C GLY A 137 9.95 13.85 -26.69
N LYS A 138 10.74 14.91 -26.58
CA LYS A 138 11.01 15.63 -25.35
C LYS A 138 10.33 17.01 -25.38
N TRP A 139 9.94 17.48 -24.21
CA TRP A 139 9.42 18.83 -24.02
C TRP A 139 10.48 19.76 -23.47
N TYR A 140 10.49 20.99 -23.96
CA TYR A 140 11.39 22.07 -23.55
C TYR A 140 10.56 23.32 -23.29
N CYS A 141 11.04 24.19 -22.41
CA CYS A 141 10.45 25.50 -22.16
C CYS A 141 11.44 26.60 -22.54
N LEU A 142 11.04 27.49 -23.44
CA LEU A 142 11.82 28.67 -23.85
C LEU A 142 11.15 29.90 -23.25
N ASN A 143 11.93 30.75 -22.59
CA ASN A 143 11.41 31.99 -22.01
C ASN A 143 11.03 33.01 -23.10
N ASP A 144 10.53 34.20 -22.70
CA ASP A 144 10.09 35.24 -23.64
C ASP A 144 11.24 35.78 -24.53
N GLN A 145 12.49 35.53 -24.16
CA GLN A 145 13.67 35.85 -24.96
C GLN A 145 14.12 34.66 -25.85
N GLY A 146 13.40 33.55 -25.86
CA GLY A 146 13.74 32.33 -26.59
C GLY A 146 14.84 31.49 -25.95
N ILE A 147 15.28 31.80 -24.72
CA ILE A 147 16.31 31.05 -24.01
C ILE A 147 15.70 29.79 -23.41
N MET A 148 16.34 28.65 -23.65
CA MET A 148 15.97 27.37 -23.05
C MET A 148 16.10 27.41 -21.53
N ALA A 149 15.06 27.07 -20.83
CA ALA A 149 15.02 27.01 -19.38
C ALA A 149 15.64 25.72 -18.85
N THR A 150 16.22 25.80 -17.64
CA THR A 150 16.65 24.68 -16.80
C THR A 150 16.19 24.94 -15.36
N GLY A 151 16.02 23.87 -14.55
CA GLY A 151 15.47 24.00 -13.21
C GLY A 151 13.95 24.24 -13.22
N TRP A 152 13.42 24.84 -12.15
CA TRP A 152 11.97 25.09 -12.01
C TRP A 152 11.49 26.18 -12.96
N VAL A 153 10.38 25.90 -13.61
CA VAL A 153 9.65 26.84 -14.46
C VAL A 153 8.17 26.83 -14.07
N GLU A 154 7.52 27.98 -14.14
CA GLU A 154 6.09 28.14 -13.95
C GLU A 154 5.44 28.47 -15.30
N ALA A 155 4.42 27.71 -15.65
CA ALA A 155 3.63 27.94 -16.85
C ALA A 155 2.16 27.69 -16.54
N ASP A 156 1.29 28.62 -16.85
CA ASP A 156 -0.17 28.57 -16.62
C ASP A 156 -0.54 28.20 -15.17
N GLY A 157 0.21 28.72 -14.18
CA GLY A 157 0.00 28.47 -12.75
C GLY A 157 0.41 27.06 -12.29
N THR A 158 1.19 26.35 -13.11
CA THR A 158 1.71 25.01 -12.78
C THR A 158 3.24 25.00 -12.86
N SER A 159 3.88 24.40 -11.86
CA SER A 159 5.34 24.25 -11.83
C SER A 159 5.79 22.96 -12.51
N TYR A 160 6.86 23.09 -13.28
CA TYR A 160 7.56 22.01 -13.99
C TYR A 160 9.06 22.09 -13.70
N TYR A 161 9.77 20.99 -13.87
CA TYR A 161 11.21 20.97 -13.72
C TYR A 161 11.89 20.58 -15.03
N MET A 162 12.85 21.43 -15.46
CA MET A 162 13.65 21.21 -16.65
C MET A 162 15.03 20.70 -16.25
N ASN A 163 15.42 19.56 -16.77
CA ASN A 163 16.74 18.97 -16.56
C ASN A 163 17.86 19.90 -17.07
N ASP A 164 19.11 19.59 -16.76
CA ASP A 164 20.28 20.36 -17.22
C ASP A 164 20.40 20.36 -18.76
N ASP A 165 19.86 19.35 -19.44
CA ASP A 165 19.78 19.30 -20.91
C ASP A 165 18.60 20.09 -21.48
N GLY A 166 17.84 20.76 -20.62
CA GLY A 166 16.63 21.52 -20.95
C GLY A 166 15.38 20.69 -21.15
N SER A 167 15.45 19.36 -21.13
CA SER A 167 14.26 18.51 -21.27
C SER A 167 13.41 18.52 -20.00
N MET A 168 12.09 18.55 -20.16
CA MET A 168 11.15 18.47 -19.05
C MET A 168 11.25 17.12 -18.35
N ALA A 169 11.44 17.14 -17.04
CA ALA A 169 11.36 15.97 -16.19
C ALA A 169 9.89 15.55 -16.00
N SER A 170 9.63 14.25 -15.96
CA SER A 170 8.28 13.70 -15.70
C SER A 170 8.37 12.32 -15.09
N ASN A 171 7.33 11.95 -14.32
CA ASN A 171 7.21 10.66 -13.64
C ASN A 171 8.45 10.32 -12.80
N CYS A 172 8.99 11.28 -12.07
CA CYS A 172 10.21 11.14 -11.30
C CYS A 172 10.23 12.02 -10.05
N TRP A 173 11.08 11.64 -9.12
CA TRP A 173 11.38 12.40 -7.93
C TRP A 173 12.47 13.44 -8.20
N ILE A 174 12.29 14.64 -7.64
CA ILE A 174 13.28 15.73 -7.63
C ILE A 174 13.58 16.06 -6.18
N GLN A 175 14.87 16.15 -5.85
CA GLN A 175 15.30 16.67 -4.56
C GLN A 175 15.98 18.03 -4.77
N GLN A 176 15.48 19.04 -4.08
CA GLN A 176 16.09 20.37 -4.11
C GLN A 176 15.96 21.05 -2.75
N ASP A 177 17.04 21.65 -2.29
CA ASP A 177 17.12 22.40 -1.02
C ASP A 177 16.62 21.58 0.19
N GLY A 178 16.90 20.26 0.18
CA GLY A 178 16.48 19.32 1.23
C GLY A 178 15.04 18.85 1.13
N ASN A 179 14.24 19.36 0.21
CA ASN A 179 12.84 18.97 -0.01
C ASN A 179 12.72 17.97 -1.16
N TRP A 180 11.73 17.09 -1.07
CA TRP A 180 11.34 16.16 -2.12
C TRP A 180 10.09 16.62 -2.84
N TYR A 181 10.10 16.47 -4.15
CA TYR A 181 9.00 16.77 -5.06
C TYR A 181 8.78 15.59 -5.99
N TYR A 182 7.56 15.40 -6.48
CA TYR A 182 7.27 14.41 -7.50
C TYR A 182 6.59 15.05 -8.71
N LEU A 183 7.16 14.81 -9.87
CA LEU A 183 6.59 15.25 -11.14
C LEU A 183 5.72 14.12 -11.71
N ASN A 184 4.49 14.41 -12.01
CA ASN A 184 3.57 13.44 -12.59
C ASN A 184 3.91 13.12 -14.06
N THR A 185 3.13 12.27 -14.70
CA THR A 185 3.35 11.85 -16.09
C THR A 185 3.27 12.98 -17.10
N SER A 186 2.59 14.09 -16.78
CA SER A 186 2.54 15.29 -17.62
C SER A 186 3.70 16.26 -17.37
N GLY A 187 4.59 15.95 -16.44
CA GLY A 187 5.69 16.81 -15.99
C GLY A 187 5.29 17.85 -14.94
N ALA A 188 4.00 17.95 -14.62
CA ALA A 188 3.52 18.88 -13.60
C ALA A 188 3.88 18.42 -12.20
N ILE A 189 4.20 19.37 -11.31
CA ILE A 189 4.42 19.11 -9.90
C ILE A 189 3.19 18.47 -9.27
N SER A 190 3.39 17.47 -8.42
CA SER A 190 2.30 16.81 -7.68
C SER A 190 1.94 17.60 -6.43
N THR A 191 0.64 17.68 -6.13
CA THR A 191 0.08 18.27 -4.91
C THR A 191 -1.03 17.38 -4.36
N GLY A 192 -1.29 17.45 -3.04
CA GLY A 192 -2.24 16.59 -2.35
C GLY A 192 -1.81 15.13 -2.34
N TRP A 193 -2.76 14.23 -2.15
CA TRP A 193 -2.50 12.80 -2.11
C TRP A 193 -2.13 12.22 -3.49
N ARG A 194 -1.08 11.41 -3.51
CA ARG A 194 -0.62 10.69 -4.71
C ARG A 194 -0.19 9.27 -4.36
N SER A 195 -0.67 8.31 -5.14
CA SER A 195 -0.15 6.93 -5.11
C SER A 195 1.00 6.81 -6.12
N ILE A 196 2.16 6.41 -5.63
CA ILE A 196 3.38 6.23 -6.44
C ILE A 196 3.96 4.86 -6.06
N ASN A 197 3.99 3.91 -7.02
CA ASN A 197 4.42 2.53 -6.79
C ASN A 197 3.68 1.87 -5.60
N ASP A 198 2.34 1.99 -5.59
CA ASP A 198 1.43 1.44 -4.57
C ASP A 198 1.61 1.99 -3.15
N LYS A 199 2.36 3.08 -3.00
CA LYS A 199 2.51 3.79 -1.74
C LYS A 199 1.88 5.18 -1.84
N TRP A 200 1.22 5.61 -0.77
CA TRP A 200 0.58 6.91 -0.69
C TRP A 200 1.53 7.94 -0.08
N TYR A 201 1.58 9.11 -0.72
CA TYR A 201 2.34 10.29 -0.32
C TYR A 201 1.41 11.49 -0.28
N TYR A 202 1.75 12.48 0.52
CA TYR A 202 1.05 13.75 0.53
C TYR A 202 2.01 14.90 0.21
N PHE A 203 1.62 15.75 -0.72
CA PHE A 203 2.37 16.93 -1.14
C PHE A 203 1.58 18.18 -0.78
N ARG A 204 2.25 19.18 -0.21
CA ARG A 204 1.66 20.49 0.01
C ARG A 204 1.29 21.17 -1.31
N GLU A 205 0.61 22.34 -1.22
CA GLU A 205 0.26 23.15 -2.40
C GLU A 205 1.48 23.62 -3.19
N ASP A 206 2.62 23.82 -2.53
CA ASP A 206 3.90 24.16 -3.15
C ASP A 206 4.67 22.95 -3.70
N GLY A 207 4.08 21.75 -3.63
CA GLY A 207 4.63 20.48 -4.12
C GLY A 207 5.63 19.81 -3.20
N VAL A 208 5.91 20.33 -2.01
CA VAL A 208 6.83 19.69 -1.06
C VAL A 208 6.18 18.45 -0.46
N MET A 209 6.88 17.31 -0.55
CA MET A 209 6.47 16.06 0.10
C MET A 209 6.46 16.23 1.62
N MET A 210 5.37 15.79 2.24
CA MET A 210 5.22 15.82 3.70
C MET A 210 5.75 14.55 4.35
N ILE A 211 6.17 14.69 5.60
CA ILE A 211 6.52 13.61 6.53
C ILE A 211 5.87 13.90 7.89
N GLY A 212 5.74 12.85 8.72
CA GLY A 212 5.13 12.98 10.04
C GLY A 212 3.61 13.20 10.00
N TRP A 213 3.08 13.83 11.04
CA TRP A 213 1.64 13.99 11.19
C TRP A 213 1.09 15.14 10.34
N ILE A 214 0.04 14.85 9.59
CA ILE A 214 -0.68 15.82 8.76
C ILE A 214 -2.19 15.75 9.04
N THR A 215 -2.89 16.83 8.70
CA THR A 215 -4.35 16.86 8.71
C THR A 215 -4.83 17.28 7.32
N ASP A 216 -5.69 16.47 6.73
CA ASP A 216 -6.32 16.75 5.45
C ASP A 216 -7.83 16.48 5.54
N ASN A 217 -8.65 17.44 5.08
CA ASN A 217 -10.12 17.34 5.12
C ASN A 217 -10.70 16.89 6.48
N GLY A 218 -10.09 17.35 7.60
CA GLY A 218 -10.50 17.04 8.96
C GLY A 218 -10.10 15.65 9.46
N LYS A 219 -9.38 14.86 8.67
CA LYS A 219 -8.78 13.58 9.06
C LYS A 219 -7.28 13.73 9.31
N THR A 220 -6.77 12.98 10.27
CA THR A 220 -5.34 12.99 10.63
C THR A 220 -4.68 11.72 10.14
N TYR A 221 -3.51 11.88 9.54
CA TYR A 221 -2.67 10.83 8.97
C TYR A 221 -1.25 10.97 9.50
N CYS A 222 -0.46 9.89 9.44
CA CYS A 222 0.97 9.93 9.71
C CYS A 222 1.74 9.39 8.50
N LEU A 223 2.79 10.12 8.12
CA LEU A 223 3.70 9.74 7.05
C LEU A 223 5.06 9.42 7.68
N ASP A 224 5.71 8.36 7.23
CA ASP A 224 7.02 7.98 7.76
C ASP A 224 8.15 8.93 7.30
N GLY A 225 9.39 8.62 7.66
CA GLY A 225 10.56 9.42 7.27
C GLY A 225 10.84 9.45 5.77
N ASP A 226 10.32 8.50 5.02
CA ASP A 226 10.40 8.42 3.57
C ASP A 226 9.16 9.02 2.86
N GLY A 227 8.21 9.54 3.64
CA GLY A 227 6.98 10.18 3.17
C GLY A 227 5.83 9.21 2.89
N TYR A 228 5.94 7.91 3.22
CA TYR A 228 4.85 6.95 3.01
C TYR A 228 3.76 7.11 4.07
N MET A 229 2.51 7.03 3.65
CA MET A 229 1.40 6.95 4.59
C MET A 229 1.48 5.66 5.41
N ILE A 230 1.52 5.81 6.73
CA ILE A 230 1.52 4.70 7.68
C ILE A 230 0.09 4.17 7.81
N THR A 231 -0.06 2.84 7.78
CA THR A 231 -1.34 2.15 7.94
C THR A 231 -1.19 0.95 8.88
N ASN A 232 -2.27 0.54 9.53
CA ASN A 232 -2.33 -0.62 10.42
C ASN A 232 -1.19 -0.64 11.47
N SER A 233 -0.89 0.52 12.05
CA SER A 233 0.24 0.71 12.98
C SER A 233 -0.13 1.58 14.16
N TRP A 234 0.55 1.32 15.28
CA TRP A 234 0.55 2.19 16.45
C TRP A 234 1.56 3.31 16.28
N GLU A 235 1.13 4.56 16.48
CA GLU A 235 1.97 5.75 16.35
C GLU A 235 1.82 6.66 17.55
N GLU A 236 2.92 7.32 17.91
CA GLU A 236 2.92 8.30 19.00
C GLU A 236 2.89 9.73 18.48
N LYS A 237 2.11 10.57 19.16
CA LYS A 237 2.07 12.01 18.94
C LYS A 237 1.84 12.72 20.26
N ASP A 238 2.72 13.65 20.59
CA ASP A 238 2.62 14.48 21.81
C ASP A 238 2.46 13.65 23.10
N GLY A 239 3.16 12.49 23.18
CA GLY A 239 3.13 11.55 24.31
C GLY A 239 1.83 10.75 24.44
N LYS A 240 1.01 10.71 23.39
CA LYS A 240 -0.21 9.91 23.30
C LYS A 240 -0.07 8.88 22.18
N THR A 241 -0.64 7.71 22.38
CA THR A 241 -0.62 6.60 21.42
C THR A 241 -1.92 6.54 20.63
N TYR A 242 -1.82 6.37 19.31
CA TYR A 242 -2.91 6.27 18.35
C TYR A 242 -2.74 5.02 17.50
N TYR A 243 -3.83 4.49 16.98
CA TYR A 243 -3.78 3.43 15.96
C TYR A 243 -4.29 3.96 14.63
N LEU A 244 -3.47 3.82 13.60
CA LEU A 244 -3.83 4.15 12.21
C LEU A 244 -4.44 2.92 11.54
N GLY A 245 -5.62 3.07 10.97
CA GLY A 245 -6.33 2.02 10.27
C GLY A 245 -5.76 1.72 8.87
N GLU A 246 -6.42 0.87 8.13
CA GLU A 246 -6.05 0.48 6.76
C GLU A 246 -6.07 1.68 5.80
N ASP A 247 -6.96 2.65 6.03
CA ASP A 247 -7.05 3.88 5.24
C ASP A 247 -6.07 4.98 5.72
N GLY A 248 -5.20 4.68 6.68
CA GLY A 248 -4.22 5.60 7.27
C GLY A 248 -4.79 6.60 8.26
N THR A 249 -6.10 6.57 8.55
CA THR A 249 -6.71 7.49 9.50
C THR A 249 -6.66 6.98 10.93
N ILE A 250 -6.67 7.91 11.90
CA ILE A 250 -6.77 7.56 13.31
C ILE A 250 -8.10 6.82 13.56
N MET A 251 -8.01 5.64 14.19
CA MET A 251 -9.16 4.87 14.62
C MET A 251 -9.69 5.35 15.98
N THR A 252 -10.95 5.03 16.26
CA THR A 252 -11.63 5.36 17.54
C THR A 252 -12.49 4.18 17.98
N GLY A 253 -12.82 4.14 19.28
CA GLY A 253 -13.68 3.10 19.84
C GLY A 253 -12.97 1.76 20.07
N LYS A 254 -13.69 0.66 19.94
CA LYS A 254 -13.14 -0.69 20.11
C LYS A 254 -12.47 -1.17 18.83
N ILE A 255 -11.22 -1.59 18.92
CA ILE A 255 -10.47 -2.18 17.81
C ILE A 255 -9.86 -3.53 18.22
N THR A 256 -9.55 -4.36 17.23
CA THR A 256 -8.82 -5.62 17.43
C THR A 256 -7.55 -5.60 16.60
N VAL A 257 -6.41 -5.74 17.26
CA VAL A 257 -5.09 -5.77 16.63
C VAL A 257 -4.36 -7.02 17.12
N ASN A 258 -3.91 -7.88 16.22
CA ASN A 258 -3.23 -9.14 16.55
C ASN A 258 -3.99 -9.99 17.59
N ASN A 259 -5.30 -10.16 17.40
CA ASN A 259 -6.22 -10.87 18.30
C ASN A 259 -6.34 -10.28 19.72
N GLN A 260 -5.85 -9.07 19.95
CA GLN A 260 -6.01 -8.33 21.20
C GLN A 260 -6.99 -7.17 21.03
N THR A 261 -7.87 -6.99 21.99
CA THR A 261 -8.83 -5.88 22.00
C THR A 261 -8.23 -4.65 22.66
N TYR A 262 -8.40 -3.50 22.03
CA TYR A 262 -8.01 -2.19 22.55
C TYR A 262 -9.19 -1.22 22.47
N PHE A 263 -9.16 -0.20 23.30
CA PHE A 263 -10.16 0.85 23.30
C PHE A 263 -9.50 2.21 23.11
N LEU A 264 -10.05 2.97 22.18
CA LEU A 264 -9.57 4.29 21.81
C LEU A 264 -10.66 5.32 22.14
N ASN A 265 -10.27 6.43 22.72
CA ASN A 265 -11.16 7.57 22.97
C ASN A 265 -11.73 8.15 21.67
N SER A 266 -12.68 9.06 21.80
CA SER A 266 -13.27 9.77 20.65
C SER A 266 -12.26 10.65 19.88
N ASP A 267 -11.14 11.03 20.53
CA ASP A 267 -10.01 11.73 19.91
C ASP A 267 -8.96 10.75 19.32
N GLY A 268 -9.20 9.45 19.41
CA GLY A 268 -8.33 8.37 18.90
C GLY A 268 -7.21 7.95 19.84
N THR A 269 -7.11 8.53 21.04
CA THR A 269 -6.06 8.16 22.00
C THR A 269 -6.33 6.82 22.64
N LEU A 270 -5.29 5.98 22.79
CA LEU A 270 -5.38 4.71 23.50
C LEU A 270 -5.77 4.92 24.97
N VAL A 271 -6.75 4.17 25.44
CA VAL A 271 -7.13 4.16 26.87
C VAL A 271 -6.21 3.20 27.61
N THR A 272 -5.54 3.69 28.65
CA THR A 272 -4.64 2.89 29.49
C THR A 272 -4.90 3.20 30.97
N SER A 273 -4.76 2.20 31.82
CA SER A 273 -4.86 2.33 33.29
C SER A 273 -6.14 3.03 33.77
N ASP A 274 -7.25 2.85 33.04
CA ASP A 274 -8.49 3.56 33.34
C ASP A 274 -9.73 2.74 32.95
N TRP A 275 -10.90 3.19 33.42
CA TRP A 275 -12.20 2.68 33.07
C TRP A 275 -12.64 3.23 31.71
N TYR A 276 -13.21 2.35 30.90
CA TYR A 276 -13.80 2.72 29.62
C TYR A 276 -15.19 2.08 29.42
N LYS A 277 -16.17 2.90 29.05
CA LYS A 277 -17.52 2.42 28.76
C LYS A 277 -17.71 2.24 27.26
N TYR A 278 -18.00 1.03 26.84
CA TYR A 278 -18.29 0.70 25.45
C TYR A 278 -19.55 -0.18 25.38
N ASP A 279 -20.51 0.15 24.51
CA ASP A 279 -21.77 -0.59 24.30
C ASP A 279 -22.46 -0.96 25.63
N ASN A 280 -22.67 0.02 26.49
CA ASN A 280 -23.24 -0.11 27.85
C ASN A 280 -22.48 -0.99 28.84
N SER A 281 -21.33 -1.52 28.47
CA SER A 281 -20.46 -2.32 29.33
C SER A 281 -19.25 -1.52 29.78
N TRP A 282 -18.80 -1.76 31.03
CA TRP A 282 -17.59 -1.16 31.57
C TRP A 282 -16.44 -2.15 31.48
N TYR A 283 -15.27 -1.65 31.06
CA TYR A 283 -13.99 -2.34 31.01
C TYR A 283 -12.96 -1.55 31.82
N TYR A 284 -12.00 -2.22 32.39
CA TYR A 284 -10.81 -1.57 32.94
C TYR A 284 -9.60 -1.99 32.15
N LEU A 285 -8.87 -1.01 31.59
CA LEU A 285 -7.70 -1.26 30.76
C LEU A 285 -6.44 -1.22 31.62
N ASP A 286 -5.49 -2.08 31.33
CA ASP A 286 -4.18 -2.07 31.99
C ASP A 286 -3.25 -0.97 31.42
N GLU A 287 -2.01 -0.95 31.85
CA GLU A 287 -0.99 0.02 31.38
C GLU A 287 -0.66 -0.12 29.89
N ASN A 288 -0.97 -1.28 29.30
CA ASN A 288 -0.76 -1.56 27.87
C ASN A 288 -2.04 -1.35 27.03
N GLY A 289 -3.14 -0.92 27.67
CA GLY A 289 -4.44 -0.72 27.01
C GLY A 289 -5.25 -2.00 26.81
N LEU A 290 -4.87 -3.11 27.44
CA LEU A 290 -5.59 -4.38 27.35
C LEU A 290 -6.66 -4.49 28.45
N PRO A 291 -7.87 -5.04 28.15
CA PRO A 291 -8.88 -5.28 29.16
C PRO A 291 -8.37 -6.23 30.23
N LYS A 292 -8.47 -5.81 31.49
CA LYS A 292 -8.22 -6.68 32.64
C LYS A 292 -9.36 -7.69 32.83
N THR A 293 -9.01 -8.84 33.38
CA THR A 293 -9.94 -9.88 33.82
C THR A 293 -9.68 -10.27 35.27
N GLY A 294 -10.66 -10.87 35.92
CA GLY A 294 -10.56 -11.28 37.31
C GLY A 294 -10.76 -10.14 38.30
N TRP A 295 -10.26 -10.32 39.53
CA TRP A 295 -10.40 -9.36 40.60
C TRP A 295 -9.52 -8.13 40.40
N LEU A 296 -10.13 -6.96 40.59
CA LEU A 296 -9.46 -5.66 40.51
C LEU A 296 -9.73 -4.86 41.78
N GLN A 297 -8.70 -4.36 42.44
CA GLN A 297 -8.83 -3.43 43.56
C GLN A 297 -8.41 -2.03 43.15
N LEU A 298 -9.33 -1.07 43.29
CA LEU A 298 -9.07 0.36 43.08
C LEU A 298 -9.68 1.15 44.23
N ASP A 299 -8.92 2.08 44.80
CA ASP A 299 -9.36 2.98 45.90
C ASP A 299 -10.06 2.23 47.04
N SER A 300 -9.48 1.09 47.45
CA SER A 300 -10.02 0.20 48.47
C SER A 300 -11.36 -0.49 48.13
N LYS A 301 -11.83 -0.35 46.92
CA LYS A 301 -13.01 -1.04 46.39
C LYS A 301 -12.60 -2.21 45.55
N TRP A 302 -13.38 -3.30 45.57
CA TRP A 302 -13.16 -4.49 44.76
C TRP A 302 -14.18 -4.56 43.66
N TYR A 303 -13.68 -4.88 42.45
CA TYR A 303 -14.44 -5.12 41.23
C TYR A 303 -14.07 -6.50 40.69
N TYR A 304 -14.90 -7.05 39.87
CA TYR A 304 -14.58 -8.27 39.10
C TYR A 304 -14.83 -8.04 37.63
N LEU A 305 -13.81 -8.25 36.81
CA LEU A 305 -13.88 -8.20 35.37
C LEU A 305 -14.03 -9.66 34.90
N LYS A 306 -15.09 -9.94 34.13
CA LYS A 306 -15.35 -11.27 33.60
C LYS A 306 -14.27 -11.66 32.59
N GLU A 307 -14.31 -12.89 32.06
CA GLU A 307 -13.37 -13.40 31.06
C GLU A 307 -13.37 -12.56 29.76
N ASP A 308 -14.50 -11.96 29.43
CA ASP A 308 -14.67 -11.02 28.31
C ASP A 308 -14.23 -9.58 28.63
N GLY A 309 -13.68 -9.35 29.81
CA GLY A 309 -13.24 -8.04 30.31
C GLY A 309 -14.36 -7.16 30.84
N ILE A 310 -15.63 -7.58 30.76
CA ILE A 310 -16.78 -6.77 31.20
C ILE A 310 -16.87 -6.78 32.72
N MET A 311 -17.03 -5.59 33.31
CA MET A 311 -17.24 -5.40 34.75
C MET A 311 -18.52 -6.11 35.20
N ALA A 312 -18.42 -6.92 36.24
CA ALA A 312 -19.56 -7.59 36.84
C ALA A 312 -20.44 -6.61 37.61
N THR A 313 -21.75 -6.76 37.49
CA THR A 313 -22.79 -6.12 38.31
C THR A 313 -23.83 -7.15 38.70
N GLY A 314 -24.56 -6.95 39.79
CA GLY A 314 -25.52 -7.88 40.32
C GLY A 314 -24.90 -9.13 40.93
N GLU A 315 -25.56 -10.27 40.85
CA GLU A 315 -25.07 -11.51 41.43
C GLU A 315 -24.21 -12.28 40.44
N LEU A 316 -23.03 -12.73 40.88
CA LEU A 316 -22.15 -13.57 40.07
C LEU A 316 -21.57 -14.71 40.91
N ILE A 317 -21.46 -15.88 40.36
CA ILE A 317 -20.82 -17.04 40.99
C ILE A 317 -19.38 -17.11 40.47
N ILE A 318 -18.43 -17.01 41.39
CA ILE A 318 -16.99 -17.10 41.13
C ILE A 318 -16.45 -18.17 42.09
N ASP A 319 -15.80 -19.21 41.59
CA ASP A 319 -15.19 -20.28 42.39
C ASP A 319 -16.18 -20.87 43.45
N ASN A 320 -17.39 -21.24 43.01
CA ASN A 320 -18.48 -21.78 43.84
C ASN A 320 -18.90 -20.89 45.01
N LYS A 321 -18.62 -19.60 44.95
CA LYS A 321 -19.11 -18.59 45.87
C LYS A 321 -19.92 -17.53 45.14
N LYS A 322 -21.05 -17.19 45.68
CA LYS A 322 -21.91 -16.12 45.18
C LYS A 322 -21.39 -14.79 45.73
N TYR A 323 -21.17 -13.89 44.85
CA TYR A 323 -20.77 -12.50 45.11
C TYR A 323 -21.88 -11.57 44.65
N THR A 324 -22.03 -10.43 45.30
CA THR A 324 -22.99 -9.41 44.89
C THR A 324 -22.23 -8.10 44.63
N PHE A 325 -22.43 -7.55 43.43
CA PHE A 325 -21.85 -6.29 43.01
C PHE A 325 -22.99 -5.27 42.83
N ASP A 326 -22.73 -4.02 43.23
CA ASP A 326 -23.70 -2.96 43.00
C ASP A 326 -23.78 -2.55 41.52
N GLU A 327 -24.62 -1.56 41.22
CA GLU A 327 -24.77 -1.03 39.85
C GLU A 327 -23.48 -0.37 39.31
N ASN A 328 -22.55 0.02 40.20
CA ASN A 328 -21.23 0.55 39.82
C ASN A 328 -20.15 -0.52 39.81
N GLY A 329 -20.53 -1.80 39.97
CA GLY A 329 -19.60 -2.93 39.96
C GLY A 329 -18.83 -3.14 41.26
N VAL A 330 -19.14 -2.43 42.33
CA VAL A 330 -18.44 -2.58 43.59
C VAL A 330 -18.97 -3.78 44.37
N TRP A 331 -18.07 -4.69 44.77
CA TRP A 331 -18.40 -5.84 45.58
C TRP A 331 -18.81 -5.39 47.00
N ASP A 332 -19.89 -5.96 47.55
CA ASP A 332 -20.43 -5.65 48.90
C ASP A 332 -19.58 -6.19 50.06
N GLY A 333 -18.45 -6.84 49.78
CA GLY A 333 -17.55 -7.43 50.76
C GLY A 333 -18.00 -8.77 51.32
N LYS A 334 -19.10 -9.33 50.78
CA LYS A 334 -19.67 -10.60 51.25
C LYS A 334 -19.68 -11.63 50.15
N SER A 335 -19.36 -12.87 50.51
CA SER A 335 -19.54 -14.00 49.63
C SER A 335 -20.27 -15.13 50.39
N THR A 336 -21.16 -15.79 49.71
CA THR A 336 -21.87 -16.99 50.26
C THR A 336 -21.49 -18.18 49.41
N ALA A 337 -21.08 -19.28 50.08
CA ALA A 337 -20.86 -20.51 49.36
C ALA A 337 -22.19 -20.94 48.68
N VAL A 338 -22.13 -21.17 47.38
CA VAL A 338 -23.25 -21.74 46.65
C VAL A 338 -23.25 -23.21 47.01
N LYS A 339 -24.24 -23.66 47.83
CA LYS A 339 -24.53 -25.08 47.88
C LYS A 339 -24.97 -25.48 46.48
N THR A 340 -24.14 -26.24 45.77
CA THR A 340 -24.56 -26.97 44.60
C THR A 340 -25.74 -27.81 45.01
N THR A 341 -26.94 -27.40 44.63
CA THR A 341 -28.18 -28.16 44.87
C THR A 341 -28.20 -29.29 43.86
N GLY A 342 -27.44 -30.31 44.18
CA GLY A 342 -27.34 -31.55 43.48
C GLY A 342 -26.33 -32.44 44.20
N SER A 343 -26.84 -33.19 45.21
CA SER A 343 -26.04 -34.22 45.89
C SER A 343 -25.90 -35.51 45.07
N GLY A 344 -25.95 -35.41 43.75
CA GLY A 344 -25.81 -36.52 42.84
C GLY A 344 -24.43 -36.58 42.17
N PRO A 345 -24.04 -37.75 41.66
CA PRO A 345 -22.82 -37.90 40.90
C PRO A 345 -22.83 -37.06 39.63
N MET A 346 -21.66 -36.58 39.20
CA MET A 346 -21.47 -35.72 38.00
C MET A 346 -20.65 -36.46 36.95
N VAL A 347 -21.01 -36.29 35.69
CA VAL A 347 -20.20 -36.75 34.54
C VAL A 347 -20.12 -35.68 33.45
N ALA A 348 -19.04 -35.67 32.71
CA ALA A 348 -18.93 -34.88 31.50
C ALA A 348 -19.11 -35.77 30.26
N LEU A 349 -20.18 -35.49 29.51
CA LEU A 349 -20.35 -36.05 28.17
C LEU A 349 -19.49 -35.21 27.21
N THR A 350 -18.66 -35.85 26.41
CA THR A 350 -17.78 -35.15 25.48
C THR A 350 -17.88 -35.72 24.08
N PHE A 351 -17.85 -34.83 23.08
CA PHE A 351 -18.03 -35.19 21.68
C PHE A 351 -16.87 -34.64 20.86
N ASP A 352 -16.20 -35.49 20.08
CA ASP A 352 -15.08 -35.19 19.23
C ASP A 352 -15.47 -35.17 17.75
N ASP A 353 -14.62 -34.57 16.91
CA ASP A 353 -14.65 -34.49 15.43
C ASP A 353 -15.78 -33.64 14.85
N GLY A 354 -16.68 -33.13 15.66
CA GLY A 354 -17.77 -32.27 15.21
C GLY A 354 -17.33 -30.82 14.86
N PRO A 355 -18.28 -29.94 14.63
CA PRO A 355 -19.69 -30.24 14.45
C PRO A 355 -20.00 -31.02 13.16
N GLY A 356 -21.05 -31.83 13.17
CA GLY A 356 -21.47 -32.65 12.05
C GLY A 356 -22.98 -32.72 11.88
N GLN A 357 -23.45 -33.55 10.96
CA GLN A 357 -24.88 -33.66 10.61
C GLN A 357 -25.80 -34.14 11.76
N TYR A 358 -25.23 -34.75 12.78
CA TYR A 358 -26.00 -35.27 13.93
C TYR A 358 -25.88 -34.40 15.18
N THR A 359 -24.99 -33.41 15.18
CA THR A 359 -24.76 -32.52 16.31
C THR A 359 -26.04 -31.84 16.79
N GLU A 360 -26.87 -31.34 15.88
CA GLU A 360 -28.10 -30.65 16.24
C GLU A 360 -29.10 -31.56 16.95
N ARG A 361 -29.23 -32.85 16.55
CA ARG A 361 -30.06 -33.85 17.23
C ARG A 361 -29.58 -34.09 18.65
N ILE A 362 -28.26 -34.24 18.85
CA ILE A 362 -27.64 -34.40 20.17
C ILE A 362 -27.96 -33.20 21.05
N LEU A 363 -27.80 -31.99 20.53
CA LEU A 363 -28.12 -30.75 21.26
C LEU A 363 -29.59 -30.68 21.68
N ASN A 364 -30.51 -31.14 20.82
CA ASN A 364 -31.94 -31.21 21.17
C ASN A 364 -32.19 -32.17 22.33
N THR A 365 -31.53 -33.33 22.36
CA THR A 365 -31.64 -34.31 23.44
C THR A 365 -31.05 -33.77 24.75
N LEU A 366 -29.92 -33.11 24.70
CA LEU A 366 -29.30 -32.43 25.86
C LEU A 366 -30.27 -31.37 26.41
N ALA A 367 -30.77 -30.48 25.56
CA ALA A 367 -31.68 -29.39 25.94
C ALA A 367 -32.98 -29.93 26.59
N ALA A 368 -33.59 -30.96 26.01
CA ALA A 368 -34.83 -31.59 26.54
C ALA A 368 -34.63 -32.18 27.95
N ASN A 369 -33.40 -32.51 28.32
CA ASN A 369 -33.08 -33.12 29.61
C ASN A 369 -32.44 -32.16 30.60
N GLY A 370 -32.12 -30.90 30.19
CA GLY A 370 -31.39 -29.94 30.98
C GLY A 370 -29.95 -30.38 31.23
N ALA A 371 -29.35 -31.11 30.29
CA ALA A 371 -28.00 -31.64 30.31
C ALA A 371 -27.07 -30.72 29.51
N LYS A 372 -25.82 -30.68 29.92
CA LYS A 372 -24.75 -29.99 29.19
C LYS A 372 -23.69 -31.00 28.73
N ALA A 373 -22.88 -30.62 27.80
CA ALA A 373 -21.75 -31.39 27.28
C ALA A 373 -20.60 -30.47 26.84
N THR A 374 -19.43 -31.06 26.60
CA THR A 374 -18.26 -30.36 26.00
C THR A 374 -18.03 -30.91 24.60
N PHE A 375 -17.94 -30.03 23.61
CA PHE A 375 -17.73 -30.37 22.20
C PHE A 375 -16.32 -30.00 21.77
N PHE A 376 -15.48 -30.99 21.49
CA PHE A 376 -14.13 -30.83 20.95
C PHE A 376 -14.22 -30.82 19.44
N MET A 377 -14.21 -29.64 18.87
CA MET A 377 -14.50 -29.40 17.46
C MET A 377 -13.26 -29.32 16.60
N LEU A 378 -13.36 -29.82 15.37
CA LEU A 378 -12.35 -29.60 14.33
C LEU A 378 -12.55 -28.21 13.69
N GLY A 379 -11.45 -27.47 13.54
CA GLY A 379 -11.47 -26.15 12.94
C GLY A 379 -12.05 -26.11 11.51
N THR A 380 -11.81 -27.19 10.75
CA THR A 380 -12.34 -27.37 9.38
C THR A 380 -13.88 -27.52 9.34
N ASN A 381 -14.51 -27.98 10.42
CA ASN A 381 -15.95 -28.26 10.46
C ASN A 381 -16.79 -27.08 10.95
N ILE A 382 -16.21 -26.19 11.78
CA ILE A 382 -16.91 -25.04 12.35
C ILE A 382 -17.63 -24.18 11.30
N PRO A 383 -17.00 -23.79 10.16
CA PRO A 383 -17.65 -22.96 9.15
C PRO A 383 -18.85 -23.65 8.45
N ASN A 384 -18.90 -24.99 8.49
CA ASN A 384 -19.93 -25.76 7.81
C ASN A 384 -21.21 -25.89 8.64
N TYR A 385 -21.12 -25.70 9.98
CA TYR A 385 -22.24 -25.86 10.91
C TYR A 385 -22.34 -24.71 11.93
N PRO A 386 -22.35 -23.43 11.48
CA PRO A 386 -22.29 -22.28 12.37
C PRO A 386 -23.47 -22.20 13.35
N ASP A 387 -24.65 -22.62 12.93
CA ASP A 387 -25.84 -22.57 13.79
C ASP A 387 -25.78 -23.60 14.91
N ALA A 388 -25.19 -24.79 14.67
CA ALA A 388 -24.97 -25.79 15.72
C ALA A 388 -23.99 -25.26 16.79
N VAL A 389 -22.91 -24.57 16.40
CA VAL A 389 -21.95 -23.98 17.36
C VAL A 389 -22.61 -22.89 18.20
N LYS A 390 -23.36 -21.98 17.59
CA LYS A 390 -24.13 -20.94 18.33
C LYS A 390 -25.16 -21.57 19.29
N LYS A 391 -25.78 -22.68 18.89
CA LYS A 391 -26.72 -23.41 19.72
C LYS A 391 -26.04 -24.10 20.90
N MET A 392 -24.83 -24.68 20.71
CA MET A 392 -24.02 -25.22 21.82
C MET A 392 -23.84 -24.16 22.91
N GLU A 393 -23.37 -22.96 22.50
CA GLU A 393 -23.17 -21.85 23.41
C GLU A 393 -24.45 -21.40 24.11
N SER A 394 -25.56 -21.23 23.37
CA SER A 394 -26.86 -20.81 23.92
C SER A 394 -27.42 -21.79 24.93
N LEU A 395 -27.06 -23.06 24.84
CA LEU A 395 -27.46 -24.14 25.78
C LEU A 395 -26.48 -24.25 26.97
N GLY A 396 -25.42 -23.43 27.02
CA GLY A 396 -24.40 -23.50 28.04
C GLY A 396 -23.53 -24.76 27.94
N CYS A 397 -23.42 -25.35 26.76
CA CYS A 397 -22.42 -26.36 26.47
C CYS A 397 -21.06 -25.70 26.29
N GLU A 398 -19.98 -26.44 26.56
CA GLU A 398 -18.62 -25.93 26.45
C GLU A 398 -18.06 -26.18 25.06
N LEU A 399 -17.51 -25.13 24.46
CA LEU A 399 -16.84 -25.16 23.18
C LEU A 399 -15.34 -25.45 23.40
N ALA A 400 -14.87 -26.55 22.85
CA ALA A 400 -13.49 -27.02 23.03
C ALA A 400 -12.83 -27.32 21.67
N ASN A 401 -11.51 -27.42 21.68
CA ASN A 401 -10.67 -27.49 20.48
C ASN A 401 -10.16 -28.93 20.26
N HIS A 402 -10.36 -29.45 19.05
CA HIS A 402 -9.84 -30.76 18.63
C HIS A 402 -8.83 -30.65 17.48
N THR A 403 -8.06 -29.56 17.42
CA THR A 403 -7.15 -29.18 16.35
C THR A 403 -7.88 -28.72 15.09
N PHE A 404 -7.11 -28.27 14.09
CA PHE A 404 -7.71 -27.73 12.87
C PHE A 404 -8.23 -28.82 11.93
N ASP A 405 -7.40 -29.83 11.63
CA ASP A 405 -7.68 -30.89 10.66
C ASP A 405 -7.36 -32.31 11.17
N HIS A 406 -7.41 -32.52 12.50
CA HIS A 406 -7.24 -33.81 13.17
C HIS A 406 -5.84 -34.43 13.04
N LYS A 407 -4.78 -33.63 12.98
CA LYS A 407 -3.41 -34.16 12.96
C LYS A 407 -2.95 -34.68 14.31
N ASP A 408 -2.17 -35.77 14.30
CA ASP A 408 -1.48 -36.27 15.49
C ASP A 408 -0.42 -35.27 15.94
N LEU A 409 -0.71 -34.52 17.02
CA LEU A 409 0.15 -33.45 17.53
C LEU A 409 1.53 -33.95 17.95
N ALA A 410 1.65 -35.23 18.38
CA ALA A 410 2.95 -35.79 18.81
C ALA A 410 3.94 -35.97 17.64
N THR A 411 3.46 -35.89 16.40
CA THR A 411 4.29 -36.04 15.18
C THR A 411 4.69 -34.67 14.59
N LEU A 412 4.17 -33.56 15.12
CA LEU A 412 4.36 -32.22 14.58
C LEU A 412 5.47 -31.47 15.30
N ASP A 413 6.03 -30.47 14.61
CA ASP A 413 6.91 -29.49 15.23
C ASP A 413 6.13 -28.45 16.06
N THR A 414 6.83 -27.63 16.84
CA THR A 414 6.23 -26.65 17.76
C THR A 414 5.33 -25.63 17.05
N THR A 415 5.73 -25.15 15.89
CA THR A 415 4.96 -24.16 15.11
C THR A 415 3.69 -24.79 14.54
N ALA A 416 3.78 -26.00 14.01
CA ALA A 416 2.64 -26.73 13.50
C ALA A 416 1.62 -27.06 14.61
N ILE A 417 2.09 -27.46 15.82
CA ILE A 417 1.19 -27.68 16.98
C ILE A 417 0.44 -26.40 17.33
N GLN A 418 1.13 -25.26 17.42
CA GLN A 418 0.50 -23.98 17.74
C GLN A 418 -0.52 -23.56 16.68
N ASN A 419 -0.18 -23.75 15.39
CA ASN A 419 -1.07 -23.44 14.28
C ASN A 419 -2.35 -24.30 14.27
N GLU A 420 -2.25 -25.60 14.58
CA GLU A 420 -3.40 -26.49 14.69
C GLU A 420 -4.41 -26.01 15.74
N VAL A 421 -3.91 -25.51 16.87
CA VAL A 421 -4.77 -25.01 17.95
C VAL A 421 -5.28 -23.60 17.69
N SER A 422 -4.40 -22.67 17.27
CA SER A 422 -4.78 -21.29 17.04
C SER A 422 -5.78 -21.15 15.89
N SER A 423 -5.59 -21.86 14.78
CA SER A 423 -6.48 -21.79 13.62
C SER A 423 -7.92 -22.24 13.96
N THR A 424 -8.09 -23.20 14.87
CA THR A 424 -9.41 -23.61 15.37
C THR A 424 -10.01 -22.54 16.26
N ASN A 425 -9.23 -21.98 17.18
CA ASN A 425 -9.68 -20.89 18.06
C ASN A 425 -10.04 -19.64 17.28
N ASP A 426 -9.33 -19.33 16.19
CA ASP A 426 -9.68 -18.22 15.30
C ASP A 426 -11.05 -18.40 14.64
N LYS A 427 -11.40 -19.64 14.25
CA LYS A 427 -12.74 -19.94 13.71
C LYS A 427 -13.83 -19.76 14.76
N LEU A 428 -13.58 -20.23 15.99
CA LEU A 428 -14.53 -20.03 17.10
C LEU A 428 -14.68 -18.56 17.43
N ASN A 429 -13.57 -17.84 17.59
CA ASN A 429 -13.58 -16.42 17.91
C ASN A 429 -14.32 -15.58 16.85
N ALA A 430 -14.13 -15.91 15.57
CA ALA A 430 -14.85 -15.24 14.48
C ALA A 430 -16.36 -15.49 14.50
N LEU A 431 -16.81 -16.65 15.04
CA LEU A 431 -18.21 -17.04 15.02
C LEU A 431 -18.99 -16.62 16.28
N VAL A 432 -18.36 -16.78 17.47
CA VAL A 432 -19.00 -16.60 18.79
C VAL A 432 -18.31 -15.56 19.68
N GLY A 433 -17.21 -14.97 19.21
CA GLY A 433 -16.52 -13.88 19.92
C GLY A 433 -15.44 -14.33 20.91
N HIS A 434 -15.21 -15.63 21.07
CA HIS A 434 -14.15 -16.18 21.91
C HIS A 434 -13.63 -17.52 21.37
N GLY A 435 -12.42 -17.91 21.75
CA GLY A 435 -11.83 -19.22 21.48
C GLY A 435 -12.16 -20.25 22.57
N ALA A 436 -11.76 -21.50 22.34
CA ALA A 436 -11.84 -22.57 23.32
C ALA A 436 -10.74 -22.44 24.40
N SER A 437 -11.08 -22.83 25.62
CA SER A 437 -10.14 -22.87 26.76
C SER A 437 -9.55 -24.27 27.02
N LEU A 438 -10.09 -25.30 26.38
CA LEU A 438 -9.68 -26.71 26.51
C LEU A 438 -9.30 -27.28 25.15
N VAL A 439 -8.31 -28.17 25.13
CA VAL A 439 -7.89 -28.90 23.92
C VAL A 439 -7.96 -30.40 24.19
N ARG A 440 -8.46 -31.17 23.23
CA ARG A 440 -8.26 -32.63 23.21
C ARG A 440 -7.33 -32.97 22.05
N PRO A 441 -6.13 -33.53 22.30
CA PRO A 441 -5.25 -33.98 21.22
C PRO A 441 -5.92 -35.12 20.45
N PRO A 442 -5.91 -35.10 19.10
CA PRO A 442 -6.36 -36.25 18.30
C PRO A 442 -5.69 -37.55 18.74
N TYR A 443 -6.48 -38.63 18.73
CA TYR A 443 -6.04 -39.97 19.19
C TYR A 443 -5.62 -40.03 20.68
N GLY A 444 -5.81 -38.98 21.46
CA GLY A 444 -5.24 -38.83 22.79
C GLY A 444 -3.69 -38.78 22.79
N SER A 445 -3.11 -38.47 21.64
CA SER A 445 -1.65 -38.54 21.41
C SER A 445 -0.97 -37.22 21.78
N TYR A 446 -0.04 -37.29 22.72
CA TYR A 446 0.78 -36.14 23.10
C TYR A 446 2.13 -36.58 23.65
N ASN A 447 3.14 -35.70 23.59
CA ASN A 447 4.48 -35.89 24.15
C ASN A 447 4.89 -34.65 24.95
N SER A 448 6.16 -34.62 25.41
CA SER A 448 6.69 -33.49 26.19
C SER A 448 6.72 -32.17 25.39
N THR A 449 6.91 -32.22 24.08
CA THR A 449 6.87 -31.05 23.21
C THR A 449 5.46 -30.48 23.17
N VAL A 450 4.45 -31.31 22.93
CA VAL A 450 3.03 -30.87 22.95
C VAL A 450 2.69 -30.22 24.28
N LYS A 451 3.03 -30.85 25.41
CA LYS A 451 2.80 -30.31 26.75
C LYS A 451 3.38 -28.91 26.94
N SER A 452 4.56 -28.67 26.40
CA SER A 452 5.28 -27.41 26.62
C SER A 452 4.78 -26.25 25.75
N VAL A 453 4.09 -26.53 24.62
CA VAL A 453 3.74 -25.48 23.63
C VAL A 453 2.25 -25.33 23.37
N ILE A 454 1.41 -26.29 23.83
CA ILE A 454 -0.03 -26.28 23.50
C ILE A 454 -0.80 -25.11 24.11
N GLY A 455 -0.32 -24.58 25.24
CA GLY A 455 -0.87 -23.39 25.88
C GLY A 455 -2.24 -23.57 26.57
N PHE A 456 -2.80 -24.78 26.57
CA PHE A 456 -4.13 -25.12 27.10
C PHE A 456 -4.09 -26.41 27.91
N PRO A 457 -5.06 -26.64 28.86
CA PRO A 457 -5.29 -27.94 29.46
C PRO A 457 -5.71 -28.97 28.41
N MET A 458 -5.14 -30.16 28.48
CA MET A 458 -5.48 -31.26 27.60
C MET A 458 -6.48 -32.20 28.29
N ILE A 459 -7.62 -32.41 27.69
CA ILE A 459 -8.68 -33.27 28.21
C ILE A 459 -8.70 -34.60 27.43
N LEU A 460 -8.46 -35.68 28.14
CA LEU A 460 -8.60 -37.04 27.64
C LEU A 460 -9.97 -37.59 28.04
N TRP A 461 -10.06 -38.86 28.28
CA TRP A 461 -11.30 -39.54 28.72
C TRP A 461 -10.98 -40.62 29.71
N SER A 462 -11.95 -40.98 30.53
CA SER A 462 -11.89 -42.13 31.42
C SER A 462 -12.76 -43.29 30.91
N ILE A 463 -13.74 -42.97 30.04
CA ILE A 463 -14.57 -43.96 29.36
C ILE A 463 -14.49 -43.72 27.86
N ASP A 464 -13.93 -44.67 27.12
CA ASP A 464 -14.04 -44.72 25.66
C ASP A 464 -15.24 -45.59 25.29
N THR A 465 -16.24 -45.00 24.69
CA THR A 465 -17.43 -45.74 24.27
C THR A 465 -17.21 -46.60 23.03
N LEU A 466 -16.06 -46.43 22.35
CA LEU A 466 -15.71 -47.08 21.08
C LEU A 466 -16.79 -46.89 20.00
N ASP A 467 -17.58 -45.83 20.06
CA ASP A 467 -18.63 -45.50 19.11
C ASP A 467 -18.08 -45.31 17.69
N TRP A 468 -16.87 -44.71 17.58
CA TRP A 468 -16.13 -44.54 16.35
C TRP A 468 -15.79 -45.85 15.65
N LYS A 469 -15.65 -46.95 16.42
CA LYS A 469 -15.27 -48.27 15.95
C LYS A 469 -16.46 -49.19 15.76
N THR A 470 -17.30 -49.25 16.75
CA THR A 470 -18.46 -50.19 16.75
C THR A 470 -19.61 -49.74 15.90
N LYS A 471 -19.81 -48.42 15.81
CA LYS A 471 -20.98 -47.77 15.17
C LYS A 471 -22.30 -48.46 15.56
N ASN A 472 -22.42 -48.78 16.84
CA ASN A 472 -23.57 -49.47 17.41
C ASN A 472 -24.08 -48.70 18.63
N ALA A 473 -25.30 -48.23 18.58
CA ALA A 473 -25.93 -47.43 19.62
C ALA A 473 -26.00 -48.16 20.96
N GLN A 474 -26.32 -49.46 20.95
CA GLN A 474 -26.47 -50.25 22.17
C GLN A 474 -25.12 -50.42 22.89
N SER A 475 -24.05 -50.74 22.18
CA SER A 475 -22.69 -50.87 22.79
C SER A 475 -22.18 -49.53 23.31
N THR A 476 -22.46 -48.43 22.62
CA THR A 476 -22.14 -47.07 23.08
C THR A 476 -22.89 -46.73 24.37
N TYR A 477 -24.20 -47.06 24.43
CA TYR A 477 -25.01 -46.91 25.63
C TYR A 477 -24.45 -47.73 26.81
N GLU A 478 -24.18 -49.01 26.60
CA GLU A 478 -23.68 -49.91 27.66
C GLU A 478 -22.33 -49.41 28.23
N ALA A 479 -21.44 -48.94 27.38
CA ALA A 479 -20.17 -48.37 27.82
C ALA A 479 -20.39 -47.08 28.64
N ALA A 480 -21.24 -46.16 28.19
CA ALA A 480 -21.57 -44.95 28.95
C ALA A 480 -22.25 -45.23 30.28
N MET A 481 -23.05 -46.32 30.38
CA MET A 481 -23.73 -46.72 31.62
C MET A 481 -22.81 -47.25 32.71
N THR A 482 -21.53 -47.49 32.44
CA THR A 482 -20.47 -47.81 33.44
C THR A 482 -20.01 -46.58 34.21
N ALA A 483 -20.48 -45.39 33.86
CA ALA A 483 -20.05 -44.13 34.41
C ALA A 483 -20.14 -44.06 35.93
N GLN A 484 -19.10 -43.49 36.51
CA GLN A 484 -18.97 -43.15 37.92
C GLN A 484 -18.85 -41.61 38.06
N ASP A 485 -18.98 -41.14 39.28
CA ASP A 485 -18.81 -39.73 39.60
C ASP A 485 -17.40 -39.23 39.23
N GLY A 486 -17.33 -38.18 38.42
CA GLY A 486 -16.10 -37.60 37.92
C GLY A 486 -15.59 -38.16 36.59
N ASP A 487 -16.35 -39.02 35.92
CA ASP A 487 -15.96 -39.56 34.63
C ASP A 487 -16.16 -38.57 33.49
N VAL A 488 -15.21 -38.64 32.52
CA VAL A 488 -15.25 -37.96 31.21
C VAL A 488 -15.49 -39.02 30.15
N ILE A 489 -16.61 -38.94 29.45
CA ILE A 489 -17.06 -39.95 28.48
C ILE A 489 -16.80 -39.47 27.07
N LEU A 490 -16.00 -40.21 26.29
CA LEU A 490 -15.69 -39.95 24.90
C LEU A 490 -16.79 -40.52 23.97
N MET A 491 -17.26 -39.68 23.10
CA MET A 491 -18.19 -39.98 21.97
C MET A 491 -17.82 -39.08 20.78
N HIS A 492 -18.47 -39.30 19.62
CA HIS A 492 -18.24 -38.51 18.39
C HIS A 492 -19.60 -38.13 17.80
N ASP A 493 -19.89 -36.82 17.67
CA ASP A 493 -21.18 -36.31 17.20
C ASP A 493 -21.34 -36.32 15.67
N ILE A 494 -20.44 -36.96 14.98
CA ILE A 494 -20.44 -37.16 13.52
C ILE A 494 -21.08 -38.48 13.10
N HIS A 495 -21.50 -39.34 14.05
CA HIS A 495 -22.08 -40.66 13.78
C HIS A 495 -23.53 -40.78 14.18
N GLY A 496 -24.39 -41.31 13.28
CA GLY A 496 -25.81 -41.54 13.55
C GLY A 496 -26.05 -42.48 14.75
N PRO A 497 -25.39 -43.64 14.83
CA PRO A 497 -25.52 -44.54 16.00
C PRO A 497 -25.15 -43.89 17.33
N THR A 498 -24.21 -42.92 17.33
CA THR A 498 -23.89 -42.13 18.53
C THR A 498 -25.06 -41.24 18.94
N ALA A 499 -25.71 -40.56 17.98
CA ALA A 499 -26.89 -39.76 18.27
C ALA A 499 -28.03 -40.65 18.80
N ASP A 500 -28.26 -41.86 18.24
CA ASP A 500 -29.20 -42.83 18.74
C ASP A 500 -28.85 -43.26 20.18
N ALA A 501 -27.58 -43.47 20.50
CA ALA A 501 -27.12 -43.79 21.84
C ALA A 501 -27.35 -42.63 22.81
N VAL A 502 -27.09 -41.39 22.43
CA VAL A 502 -27.27 -40.19 23.26
C VAL A 502 -28.73 -40.02 23.67
N ASP A 503 -29.69 -40.33 22.79
CA ASP A 503 -31.12 -40.33 23.10
C ASP A 503 -31.49 -41.33 24.21
N MET A 504 -30.69 -42.39 24.40
CA MET A 504 -30.83 -43.36 25.49
C MET A 504 -29.97 -42.98 26.72
N ILE A 505 -28.72 -42.57 26.52
CA ILE A 505 -27.74 -42.27 27.58
C ILE A 505 -28.22 -41.13 28.47
N VAL A 506 -28.60 -40.00 27.86
CA VAL A 506 -28.92 -38.78 28.61
C VAL A 506 -30.08 -38.97 29.59
N PRO A 507 -31.24 -39.49 29.19
CA PRO A 507 -32.33 -39.75 30.14
C PRO A 507 -31.98 -40.85 31.15
N ALA A 508 -31.19 -41.89 30.77
CA ALA A 508 -30.80 -42.95 31.68
C ALA A 508 -29.83 -42.48 32.77
N LEU A 509 -28.81 -41.68 32.42
CA LEU A 509 -27.92 -41.09 33.41
C LEU A 509 -28.68 -40.14 34.36
N LYS A 510 -29.59 -39.33 33.80
CA LYS A 510 -30.48 -38.48 34.60
C LYS A 510 -31.31 -39.27 35.58
N ALA A 511 -31.91 -40.40 35.14
CA ALA A 511 -32.70 -41.31 35.99
C ALA A 511 -31.85 -41.97 37.09
N LYS A 512 -30.54 -42.21 36.84
CA LYS A 512 -29.58 -42.67 37.86
C LYS A 512 -29.13 -41.55 38.80
N GLY A 513 -29.60 -40.33 38.65
CA GLY A 513 -29.26 -39.17 39.47
C GLY A 513 -27.99 -38.46 39.08
N PHE A 514 -27.39 -38.76 37.90
CA PHE A 514 -26.23 -38.05 37.41
C PHE A 514 -26.61 -36.65 36.92
N GLN A 515 -25.74 -35.71 37.23
CA GLN A 515 -25.72 -34.40 36.60
C GLN A 515 -24.73 -34.47 35.42
N MET A 516 -25.21 -34.17 34.23
CA MET A 516 -24.41 -34.07 33.02
C MET A 516 -24.00 -32.61 32.83
N VAL A 517 -22.72 -32.33 33.06
CA VAL A 517 -22.15 -31.00 33.12
C VAL A 517 -20.99 -30.88 32.11
N THR A 518 -20.48 -29.66 31.88
CA THR A 518 -19.28 -29.45 31.06
C THR A 518 -18.03 -29.97 31.77
N VAL A 519 -16.95 -30.18 31.06
CA VAL A 519 -15.66 -30.56 31.65
C VAL A 519 -15.18 -29.52 32.67
N SER A 520 -15.25 -28.22 32.33
CA SER A 520 -14.89 -27.13 33.24
C SER A 520 -15.76 -27.10 34.49
N GLU A 521 -17.09 -27.30 34.36
CA GLU A 521 -18.01 -27.38 35.51
C GLU A 521 -17.70 -28.60 36.38
N LEU A 522 -17.36 -29.76 35.77
CA LEU A 522 -16.99 -30.97 36.51
C LEU A 522 -15.69 -30.76 37.28
N ALA A 523 -14.64 -30.20 36.62
CA ALA A 523 -13.37 -29.89 37.28
C ALA A 523 -13.55 -28.95 38.47
N ALA A 524 -14.30 -27.85 38.25
CA ALA A 524 -14.61 -26.89 39.30
C ALA A 524 -15.38 -27.53 40.49
N ALA A 525 -16.36 -28.37 40.23
CA ALA A 525 -17.12 -29.09 41.26
C ALA A 525 -16.26 -30.05 42.09
N LYS A 526 -15.18 -30.58 41.47
CA LYS A 526 -14.21 -31.47 42.13
C LYS A 526 -13.02 -30.74 42.74
N GLY A 527 -12.94 -29.41 42.60
CA GLY A 527 -11.82 -28.60 43.09
C GLY A 527 -10.50 -28.84 42.32
N ILE A 528 -10.60 -29.28 41.07
CA ILE A 528 -9.44 -29.56 40.21
C ILE A 528 -9.17 -28.31 39.39
N ASN A 529 -7.96 -27.77 39.54
CA ASN A 529 -7.45 -26.71 38.68
C ASN A 529 -6.84 -27.31 37.40
N LEU A 530 -7.41 -26.95 36.27
CA LEU A 530 -6.92 -27.39 34.96
C LEU A 530 -5.75 -26.49 34.52
N GLU A 531 -4.54 -27.01 34.54
CA GLU A 531 -3.32 -26.26 34.19
C GLU A 531 -2.96 -26.44 32.72
N ASN A 532 -2.41 -25.40 32.09
CA ASN A 532 -1.90 -25.45 30.73
C ASN A 532 -0.81 -26.53 30.60
N GLY A 533 -0.91 -27.37 29.56
CA GLY A 533 0.00 -28.51 29.37
C GLY A 533 -0.28 -29.70 30.30
N GLY A 534 -1.21 -29.57 31.28
CA GLY A 534 -1.74 -30.69 32.06
C GLY A 534 -2.60 -31.61 31.19
N ALA A 535 -2.68 -32.92 31.56
CA ALA A 535 -3.49 -33.90 30.85
C ALA A 535 -4.40 -34.63 31.85
N TYR A 536 -5.71 -34.59 31.60
CA TYR A 536 -6.76 -35.05 32.53
C TYR A 536 -7.68 -36.06 31.86
N GLY A 537 -7.82 -37.24 32.41
CA GLY A 537 -8.74 -38.29 31.94
C GLY A 537 -10.03 -38.36 32.76
N ALA A 538 -9.92 -38.62 34.05
CA ALA A 538 -11.05 -38.52 35.00
C ALA A 538 -10.83 -37.31 35.92
N LEU A 539 -11.95 -36.69 36.37
CA LEU A 539 -11.97 -35.53 37.27
C LEU A 539 -12.61 -35.95 38.59
N ARG A 540 -11.82 -36.55 39.48
CA ARG A 540 -12.30 -37.16 40.75
C ARG A 540 -11.61 -36.54 41.96
#